data_f984c2599805895c36d67d2260febc65
#
_entry.id   f984c2599805895c36d67d2260febc65
#
_cell.length_a   1.000
_cell.length_b   1.000
_cell.length_c   1.000
_cell.angle_alpha   90.00
_cell.angle_beta   90.00
_cell.angle_gamma   90.00
#
_symmetry.space_group_name_H-M   'P 1'
#
loop_
_entity.id
_entity.type
_entity.pdbx_description
1 polymer ?
#
loop_
_entity_poly.entity_id
_entity_poly.type
_entity_poly.pdbx_seq_one_letter_code
_entity_poly.pdbx_strand_id
1 'polypeptide(L)'
;MKGLAAGLTLIGAALPAPALACRLALLLAIDVSSSVDAAEDRLQRAGLASALIAPEVQEAFFSDPRPVALAAFEWSGRWRQTTILDWREIRGPGDLITAAEEVAASVRSETRFPTALGYALGHAASVLAEGPVCDRQVIDVSGDGENNEGFPPALAYRNFP
;
A
#
# COMPACT_ATOMS: atom_id res chain seq x y z
N MET A 1 57.08 6.54 -42.75
CA MET A 1 56.33 7.42 -41.84
C MET A 1 54.90 6.84 -41.80
N LYS A 2 54.54 6.14 -40.71
CA LYS A 2 53.22 5.50 -40.54
C LYS A 2 52.43 6.38 -39.56
N GLY A 3 51.36 7.04 -40.04
CA GLY A 3 50.47 7.84 -39.23
C GLY A 3 49.47 6.94 -38.46
N LEU A 4 49.49 7.06 -37.17
CA LEU A 4 48.53 6.41 -36.25
C LEU A 4 47.29 7.34 -36.15
N ALA A 5 46.15 6.91 -36.68
CA ALA A 5 44.88 7.59 -36.46
C ALA A 5 44.27 7.12 -35.14
N ALA A 6 44.20 7.98 -34.13
CA ALA A 6 43.50 7.74 -32.89
C ALA A 6 41.99 7.99 -33.08
N GLY A 7 41.19 6.92 -33.01
CA GLY A 7 39.75 7.01 -33.02
C GLY A 7 39.26 7.44 -31.65
N LEU A 8 38.59 8.57 -31.57
CA LEU A 8 37.90 9.09 -30.37
C LEU A 8 36.52 8.46 -30.26
N THR A 9 36.34 7.49 -29.34
CA THR A 9 35.05 6.86 -29.05
C THR A 9 34.27 7.78 -28.08
N LEU A 10 33.25 8.46 -28.57
CA LEU A 10 32.31 9.18 -27.71
C LEU A 10 31.42 8.13 -26.96
N ILE A 11 31.62 7.99 -25.66
CA ILE A 11 30.72 7.30 -24.79
C ILE A 11 29.58 8.25 -24.43
N GLY A 12 28.43 8.10 -25.09
CA GLY A 12 27.20 8.81 -24.75
C GLY A 12 26.70 8.37 -23.38
N ALA A 13 26.80 9.22 -22.37
CA ALA A 13 26.14 9.00 -21.08
C ALA A 13 24.63 9.16 -21.28
N ALA A 14 23.87 8.06 -21.20
CA ALA A 14 22.42 8.11 -21.14
C ALA A 14 22.01 8.77 -19.82
N LEU A 15 21.41 9.96 -19.90
CA LEU A 15 20.80 10.59 -18.73
C LEU A 15 19.60 9.72 -18.31
N PRO A 16 19.45 9.41 -17.01
CA PRO A 16 18.27 8.70 -16.53
C PRO A 16 17.02 9.56 -16.83
N ALA A 17 16.02 8.98 -17.49
CA ALA A 17 14.73 9.63 -17.65
C ALA A 17 14.18 9.98 -16.26
N PRO A 18 13.59 11.18 -16.06
CA PRO A 18 12.97 11.52 -14.79
C PRO A 18 11.88 10.46 -14.47
N ALA A 19 11.99 9.83 -13.31
CA ALA A 19 10.94 8.96 -12.83
C ALA A 19 9.67 9.80 -12.69
N LEU A 20 8.56 9.36 -13.28
CA LEU A 20 7.27 10.03 -13.12
C LEU A 20 6.91 10.02 -11.63
N ALA A 21 6.64 11.18 -11.06
CA ALA A 21 6.19 11.29 -9.70
C ALA A 21 4.88 10.52 -9.52
N CYS A 22 4.76 9.78 -8.40
CA CYS A 22 3.59 9.01 -8.04
C CYS A 22 2.37 9.95 -7.84
N ARG A 23 1.20 9.57 -8.38
CA ARG A 23 -0.02 10.37 -8.24
C ARG A 23 -0.82 10.08 -6.97
N LEU A 24 -0.72 8.85 -6.47
CA LEU A 24 -1.47 8.37 -5.31
C LEU A 24 -0.65 7.36 -4.51
N ALA A 25 -0.53 7.58 -3.22
CA ALA A 25 -0.16 6.56 -2.25
C ALA A 25 -1.45 5.98 -1.64
N LEU A 26 -1.77 4.74 -1.94
CA LEU A 26 -2.92 4.00 -1.41
C LEU A 26 -2.44 3.00 -0.38
N LEU A 27 -2.88 3.16 0.86
CA LEU A 27 -2.56 2.27 1.97
C LEU A 27 -3.82 1.53 2.41
N LEU A 28 -3.81 0.20 2.30
CA LEU A 28 -4.90 -0.66 2.72
C LEU A 28 -4.67 -1.11 4.16
N ALA A 29 -5.68 -0.97 5.02
CA ALA A 29 -5.62 -1.33 6.43
C ALA A 29 -6.73 -2.34 6.77
N ILE A 30 -6.36 -3.60 7.02
CA ILE A 30 -7.27 -4.73 7.21
C ILE A 30 -7.43 -5.02 8.70
N ASP A 31 -8.66 -4.96 9.20
CA ASP A 31 -8.99 -5.33 10.57
C ASP A 31 -8.88 -6.84 10.78
N VAL A 32 -8.09 -7.23 11.78
CA VAL A 32 -7.95 -8.61 12.27
C VAL A 32 -8.21 -8.69 13.78
N SER A 33 -8.99 -7.76 14.31
CA SER A 33 -9.37 -7.74 15.72
C SER A 33 -10.23 -8.95 16.09
N SER A 34 -10.42 -9.17 17.38
CA SER A 34 -11.11 -10.36 17.91
C SER A 34 -12.59 -10.46 17.52
N SER A 35 -13.21 -9.38 17.03
CA SER A 35 -14.57 -9.39 16.47
C SER A 35 -14.64 -10.10 15.12
N VAL A 36 -13.58 -9.98 14.30
CA VAL A 36 -13.49 -10.63 12.99
C VAL A 36 -13.27 -12.12 13.14
N ASP A 37 -14.18 -12.94 12.66
CA ASP A 37 -14.00 -14.39 12.67
C ASP A 37 -13.14 -14.89 11.49
N ALA A 38 -12.83 -16.20 11.47
CA ALA A 38 -11.97 -16.76 10.42
C ALA A 38 -12.64 -16.81 9.03
N ALA A 39 -13.98 -16.75 8.95
CA ALA A 39 -14.69 -16.70 7.68
C ALA A 39 -14.71 -15.26 7.14
N GLU A 40 -14.91 -14.30 8.02
CA GLU A 40 -14.86 -12.87 7.73
C GLU A 40 -13.47 -12.42 7.29
N ASP A 41 -12.39 -12.86 7.98
CA ASP A 41 -11.01 -12.58 7.56
C ASP A 41 -10.74 -13.11 6.15
N ARG A 42 -11.13 -14.36 5.85
CA ARG A 42 -11.00 -14.89 4.48
C ARG A 42 -11.80 -14.09 3.45
N LEU A 43 -13.01 -13.68 3.81
CA LEU A 43 -13.86 -12.88 2.94
C LEU A 43 -13.28 -11.50 2.67
N GLN A 44 -12.74 -10.83 3.68
CA GLN A 44 -12.04 -9.54 3.54
C GLN A 44 -10.85 -9.66 2.60
N ARG A 45 -9.95 -10.60 2.82
CA ARG A 45 -8.74 -10.78 1.97
C ARG A 45 -9.11 -11.14 0.54
N ALA A 46 -10.01 -12.11 0.35
CA ALA A 46 -10.47 -12.51 -0.98
C ALA A 46 -11.24 -11.39 -1.69
N GLY A 47 -12.09 -10.68 -0.97
CA GLY A 47 -12.85 -9.55 -1.48
C GLY A 47 -11.95 -8.40 -1.92
N LEU A 48 -10.96 -8.04 -1.09
CA LEU A 48 -9.99 -7.00 -1.39
C LEU A 48 -9.12 -7.36 -2.59
N ALA A 49 -8.60 -8.59 -2.64
CA ALA A 49 -7.82 -9.08 -3.77
C ALA A 49 -8.65 -9.09 -5.06
N SER A 50 -9.92 -9.53 -5.00
CA SER A 50 -10.83 -9.49 -6.15
C SER A 50 -11.15 -8.06 -6.60
N ALA A 51 -11.31 -7.14 -5.66
CA ALA A 51 -11.55 -5.73 -5.95
C ALA A 51 -10.36 -5.09 -6.66
N LEU A 52 -9.12 -5.37 -6.23
CA LEU A 52 -7.91 -4.83 -6.85
C LEU A 52 -7.81 -5.19 -8.34
N ILE A 53 -8.25 -6.38 -8.73
CA ILE A 53 -8.20 -6.84 -10.14
C ILE A 53 -9.51 -6.62 -10.90
N ALA A 54 -10.54 -6.01 -10.29
CA ALA A 54 -11.78 -5.68 -10.97
C ALA A 54 -11.55 -4.66 -12.09
N PRO A 55 -12.27 -4.78 -13.24
CA PRO A 55 -12.05 -3.89 -14.38
C PRO A 55 -12.13 -2.40 -14.05
N GLU A 56 -13.08 -2.01 -13.22
CA GLU A 56 -13.31 -0.62 -12.81
C GLU A 56 -12.15 -0.07 -11.96
N VAL A 57 -11.57 -0.93 -11.11
CA VAL A 57 -10.42 -0.57 -10.28
C VAL A 57 -9.16 -0.49 -11.15
N GLN A 58 -8.97 -1.43 -12.08
CA GLN A 58 -7.88 -1.36 -13.05
C GLN A 58 -7.96 -0.09 -13.90
N GLU A 59 -9.16 0.25 -14.41
CA GLU A 59 -9.37 1.49 -15.15
C GLU A 59 -8.97 2.70 -14.30
N ALA A 60 -9.37 2.75 -13.04
CA ALA A 60 -9.01 3.82 -12.11
C ALA A 60 -7.49 3.88 -11.87
N PHE A 61 -6.82 2.71 -11.70
CA PHE A 61 -5.37 2.65 -11.51
C PHE A 61 -4.59 3.14 -12.72
N PHE A 62 -5.07 2.91 -13.93
CA PHE A 62 -4.35 3.21 -15.18
C PHE A 62 -4.92 4.39 -15.97
N SER A 63 -5.84 5.18 -15.38
CA SER A 63 -6.41 6.39 -15.98
C SER A 63 -5.41 7.54 -16.16
N ASP A 64 -4.27 7.51 -15.48
CA ASP A 64 -3.17 8.49 -15.55
C ASP A 64 -1.87 7.71 -15.76
N PRO A 65 -0.92 8.18 -16.59
CA PRO A 65 0.35 7.50 -16.81
C PRO A 65 1.26 7.46 -15.58
N ARG A 66 0.99 8.28 -14.57
CA ARG A 66 1.77 8.28 -13.31
C ARG A 66 1.32 7.13 -12.43
N PRO A 67 2.25 6.41 -11.79
CA PRO A 67 1.93 5.23 -11.00
C PRO A 67 1.11 5.55 -9.75
N VAL A 68 0.40 4.53 -9.27
CA VAL A 68 -0.11 4.44 -7.90
C VAL A 68 0.89 3.64 -7.08
N ALA A 69 1.28 4.13 -5.92
CA ALA A 69 1.99 3.34 -4.93
C ALA A 69 0.97 2.66 -4.01
N LEU A 70 1.09 1.35 -3.85
CA LEU A 70 0.20 0.52 -3.07
C LEU A 70 0.97 -0.14 -1.93
N ALA A 71 0.40 -0.15 -0.73
CA ALA A 71 0.86 -0.92 0.41
C ALA A 71 -0.33 -1.45 1.20
N ALA A 72 -0.12 -2.46 2.05
CA ALA A 72 -1.15 -3.01 2.90
C ALA A 72 -0.58 -3.46 4.25
N PHE A 73 -1.35 -3.28 5.31
CA PHE A 73 -1.08 -3.84 6.62
C PHE A 73 -2.37 -4.36 7.26
N GLU A 74 -2.24 -5.32 8.15
CA GLU A 74 -3.33 -5.74 9.04
C GLU A 74 -3.14 -5.13 10.42
N TRP A 75 -4.25 -4.93 11.13
CA TRP A 75 -4.25 -4.30 12.43
C TRP A 75 -5.26 -4.91 13.40
N SER A 76 -4.91 -4.88 14.67
CA SER A 76 -5.80 -5.09 15.82
C SER A 76 -5.26 -4.25 16.98
N GLY A 77 -5.46 -4.56 18.24
CA GLY A 77 -4.87 -3.90 19.42
C GLY A 77 -3.88 -2.76 19.24
N ARG A 78 -3.45 -2.14 20.29
CA ARG A 78 -2.60 -0.92 20.25
C ARG A 78 -1.26 -1.07 19.52
N TRP A 79 -0.67 -2.28 19.59
CA TRP A 79 0.70 -2.53 19.12
C TRP A 79 0.75 -3.75 18.18
N ARG A 80 -0.33 -3.98 17.46
CA ARG A 80 -0.50 -5.14 16.57
C ARG A 80 -0.83 -4.66 15.17
N GLN A 81 0.19 -4.15 14.50
CA GLN A 81 0.15 -3.80 13.08
C GLN A 81 1.24 -4.60 12.38
N THR A 82 0.87 -5.33 11.34
CA THR A 82 1.76 -6.20 10.59
C THR A 82 1.65 -5.87 9.11
N THR A 83 2.76 -5.54 8.47
CA THR A 83 2.79 -5.31 7.02
C THR A 83 2.45 -6.58 6.27
N ILE A 84 1.52 -6.49 5.32
CA ILE A 84 1.14 -7.55 4.38
C ILE A 84 1.83 -7.33 3.03
N LEU A 85 1.86 -6.08 2.59
CA LEU A 85 2.41 -5.65 1.32
C LEU A 85 3.24 -4.39 1.54
N ASP A 86 4.54 -4.46 1.29
CA ASP A 86 5.42 -3.30 1.31
C ASP A 86 5.09 -2.34 0.16
N TRP A 87 5.43 -1.05 0.30
CA TRP A 87 5.23 -0.06 -0.73
C TRP A 87 5.79 -0.53 -2.08
N ARG A 88 4.91 -0.59 -3.09
CA ARG A 88 5.29 -0.84 -4.48
C ARG A 88 4.57 0.07 -5.45
N GLU A 89 5.24 0.47 -6.49
CA GLU A 89 4.61 1.19 -7.58
C GLU A 89 3.88 0.22 -8.52
N ILE A 90 2.61 0.50 -8.74
CA ILE A 90 1.76 -0.23 -9.70
C ILE A 90 1.83 0.49 -11.04
N ARG A 91 2.58 -0.08 -11.96
CA ARG A 91 2.83 0.49 -13.30
C ARG A 91 2.01 -0.19 -14.40
N GLY A 92 1.48 -1.38 -14.13
CA GLY A 92 0.67 -2.13 -15.07
C GLY A 92 -0.17 -3.22 -14.41
N PRO A 93 -1.06 -3.86 -15.20
CA PRO A 93 -1.97 -4.90 -14.66
C PRO A 93 -1.23 -6.05 -13.97
N GLY A 94 -0.03 -6.43 -14.43
CA GLY A 94 0.76 -7.48 -13.80
C GLY A 94 1.18 -7.17 -12.37
N ASP A 95 1.56 -5.92 -12.09
CA ASP A 95 1.94 -5.49 -10.74
C ASP A 95 0.72 -5.55 -9.81
N LEU A 96 -0.46 -5.16 -10.31
CA LEU A 96 -1.71 -5.17 -9.55
C LEU A 96 -2.17 -6.59 -9.25
N ILE A 97 -2.04 -7.52 -10.21
CA ILE A 97 -2.32 -8.94 -10.01
C ILE A 97 -1.41 -9.51 -8.92
N THR A 98 -0.09 -9.26 -9.01
CA THR A 98 0.86 -9.72 -8.00
C THR A 98 0.54 -9.19 -6.61
N ALA A 99 0.19 -7.91 -6.49
CA ALA A 99 -0.23 -7.32 -5.21
C ALA A 99 -1.51 -7.98 -4.67
N ALA A 100 -2.51 -8.23 -5.53
CA ALA A 100 -3.74 -8.91 -5.17
C ALA A 100 -3.49 -10.35 -4.68
N GLU A 101 -2.61 -11.09 -5.35
CA GLU A 101 -2.21 -12.45 -4.96
C GLU A 101 -1.52 -12.46 -3.59
N GLU A 102 -0.63 -11.50 -3.30
CA GLU A 102 0.03 -11.38 -2.00
C GLU A 102 -0.97 -11.08 -0.89
N VAL A 103 -1.94 -10.18 -1.12
CA VAL A 103 -3.02 -9.90 -0.16
C VAL A 103 -3.88 -11.16 0.06
N ALA A 104 -4.28 -11.86 -1.00
CA ALA A 104 -5.08 -13.09 -0.89
C ALA A 104 -4.35 -14.22 -0.16
N ALA A 105 -3.03 -14.35 -0.38
CA ALA A 105 -2.20 -15.38 0.23
C ALA A 105 -1.76 -15.04 1.67
N SER A 106 -1.96 -13.81 2.11
CA SER A 106 -1.56 -13.39 3.46
C SER A 106 -2.33 -14.15 4.53
N VAL A 107 -1.67 -14.38 5.66
CA VAL A 107 -2.25 -15.12 6.78
C VAL A 107 -2.39 -14.18 7.96
N ARG A 108 -3.57 -14.19 8.58
CA ARG A 108 -3.88 -13.43 9.77
C ARG A 108 -2.87 -13.68 10.89
N SER A 109 -2.21 -12.63 11.38
CA SER A 109 -1.17 -12.76 12.40
C SER A 109 -1.75 -12.81 13.82
N GLU A 110 -2.93 -12.22 14.05
CA GLU A 110 -3.54 -12.09 15.37
C GLU A 110 -5.05 -12.40 15.36
N THR A 111 -5.57 -12.87 16.49
CA THR A 111 -7.00 -13.23 16.64
C THR A 111 -7.59 -12.83 17.99
N ARG A 112 -6.81 -12.20 18.87
CA ARG A 112 -7.17 -12.06 20.29
C ARG A 112 -7.23 -10.63 20.80
N PHE A 113 -6.85 -9.66 19.97
CA PHE A 113 -6.78 -8.27 20.40
C PHE A 113 -8.03 -7.49 19.98
N PRO A 114 -8.44 -6.50 20.79
CA PRO A 114 -9.62 -5.69 20.48
C PRO A 114 -9.40 -4.73 19.32
N THR A 115 -10.47 -4.03 18.93
CA THR A 115 -10.49 -3.08 17.83
C THR A 115 -9.90 -1.73 18.26
N ALA A 116 -8.65 -1.44 17.86
CA ALA A 116 -7.91 -0.22 18.20
C ALA A 116 -7.73 0.68 16.98
N LEU A 117 -8.84 1.13 16.38
CA LEU A 117 -8.85 1.91 15.13
C LEU A 117 -8.03 3.20 15.24
N GLY A 118 -8.07 3.90 16.39
CA GLY A 118 -7.23 5.08 16.60
C GLY A 118 -5.73 4.78 16.45
N TYR A 119 -5.27 3.64 16.95
CA TYR A 119 -3.89 3.19 16.81
C TYR A 119 -3.57 2.73 15.38
N ALA A 120 -4.49 2.06 14.71
CA ALA A 120 -4.33 1.70 13.30
C ALA A 120 -4.16 2.95 12.42
N LEU A 121 -4.97 3.97 12.63
CA LEU A 121 -4.85 5.24 11.92
C LEU A 121 -3.53 5.98 12.26
N GLY A 122 -3.10 5.97 13.53
CA GLY A 122 -1.81 6.54 13.93
C GLY A 122 -0.63 5.82 13.26
N HIS A 123 -0.68 4.50 13.18
CA HIS A 123 0.31 3.71 12.45
C HIS A 123 0.28 4.04 10.94
N ALA A 124 -0.91 4.11 10.35
CA ALA A 124 -1.09 4.47 8.95
C ALA A 124 -0.49 5.85 8.61
N ALA A 125 -0.64 6.85 9.50
CA ALA A 125 -0.01 8.15 9.34
C ALA A 125 1.52 8.05 9.29
N SER A 126 2.13 7.22 10.13
CA SER A 126 3.58 6.97 10.12
C SER A 126 4.03 6.26 8.83
N VAL A 127 3.29 5.22 8.40
CA VAL A 127 3.58 4.50 7.14
C VAL A 127 3.49 5.43 5.93
N LEU A 128 2.52 6.34 5.90
CA LEU A 128 2.39 7.34 4.84
C LEU A 128 3.53 8.37 4.88
N ALA A 129 3.92 8.83 6.07
CA ALA A 129 5.00 9.80 6.22
C ALA A 129 6.38 9.24 5.81
N GLU A 130 6.59 7.95 5.98
CA GLU A 130 7.80 7.22 5.58
C GLU A 130 7.73 6.65 4.16
N GLY A 131 6.55 6.71 3.54
CA GLY A 131 6.26 6.15 2.24
C GLY A 131 6.67 7.05 1.06
N PRO A 132 6.31 6.66 -0.16
CA PRO A 132 6.61 7.43 -1.36
C PRO A 132 5.88 8.79 -1.36
N VAL A 133 6.58 9.81 -1.84
CA VAL A 133 5.99 11.15 -2.00
C VAL A 133 5.11 11.15 -3.25
N CYS A 134 3.80 11.19 -3.06
CA CYS A 134 2.78 11.22 -4.11
C CYS A 134 1.94 12.50 -4.00
N ASP A 135 1.22 12.85 -5.05
CA ASP A 135 0.33 14.05 -5.06
C ASP A 135 -0.82 13.91 -4.06
N ARG A 136 -1.26 12.68 -3.79
CA ARG A 136 -2.35 12.37 -2.86
C ARG A 136 -1.99 11.14 -2.02
N GLN A 137 -2.51 11.12 -0.81
CA GLN A 137 -2.41 9.98 0.10
C GLN A 137 -3.82 9.57 0.53
N VAL A 138 -4.10 8.27 0.49
CA VAL A 138 -5.39 7.69 0.88
C VAL A 138 -5.15 6.45 1.71
N ILE A 139 -5.91 6.33 2.78
CA ILE A 139 -6.03 5.09 3.56
C ILE A 139 -7.41 4.52 3.31
N ASP A 140 -7.46 3.27 2.90
CA ASP A 140 -8.69 2.47 2.87
C ASP A 140 -8.68 1.52 4.07
N VAL A 141 -9.66 1.68 4.94
CA VAL A 141 -9.77 0.93 6.20
C VAL A 141 -10.95 -0.02 6.12
N SER A 142 -10.70 -1.30 6.17
CA SER A 142 -11.74 -2.31 6.37
C SER A 142 -11.83 -2.72 7.84
N GLY A 143 -13.04 -2.90 8.36
CA GLY A 143 -13.31 -3.33 9.72
C GLY A 143 -14.80 -3.51 9.96
N ASP A 144 -15.15 -4.32 10.98
CA ASP A 144 -16.52 -4.70 11.30
C ASP A 144 -17.02 -4.11 12.62
N GLY A 145 -16.14 -3.45 13.38
CA GLY A 145 -16.40 -3.10 14.76
C GLY A 145 -16.17 -1.63 15.12
N GLU A 146 -16.74 -1.25 16.25
CA GLU A 146 -16.47 0.04 16.88
C GLU A 146 -15.07 0.06 17.52
N ASN A 147 -14.43 1.23 17.52
CA ASN A 147 -13.19 1.41 18.27
C ASN A 147 -13.45 1.19 19.77
N ASN A 148 -13.00 0.08 20.30
CA ASN A 148 -13.22 -0.34 21.70
C ASN A 148 -11.93 -0.41 22.51
N GLU A 149 -10.78 -0.06 21.92
CA GLU A 149 -9.51 0.05 22.61
C GLU A 149 -8.73 1.30 22.20
N GLY A 150 -8.04 1.88 23.19
CA GLY A 150 -7.12 3.00 22.98
C GLY A 150 -7.83 4.34 22.78
N PHE A 151 -7.17 5.25 22.06
CA PHE A 151 -7.72 6.57 21.80
C PHE A 151 -8.68 6.55 20.59
N PRO A 152 -9.66 7.48 20.55
CA PRO A 152 -10.62 7.55 19.48
C PRO A 152 -9.97 7.98 18.15
N PRO A 153 -10.50 7.56 16.99
CA PRO A 153 -9.99 7.92 15.66
C PRO A 153 -9.80 9.42 15.43
N ALA A 154 -10.70 10.25 16.00
CA ALA A 154 -10.62 11.70 15.90
C ALA A 154 -9.30 12.30 16.42
N LEU A 155 -8.61 11.63 17.34
CA LEU A 155 -7.29 12.06 17.80
C LEU A 155 -6.18 11.70 16.81
N ALA A 156 -6.32 10.58 16.10
CA ALA A 156 -5.36 10.20 15.07
C ALA A 156 -5.33 11.23 13.94
N TYR A 157 -6.48 11.71 13.49
CA TYR A 157 -6.58 12.68 12.40
C TYR A 157 -5.84 14.00 12.61
N ARG A 158 -5.49 14.34 13.85
CA ARG A 158 -4.71 15.55 14.15
C ARG A 158 -3.25 15.47 13.68
N ASN A 159 -2.77 14.27 13.46
CA ASN A 159 -1.37 13.97 13.11
C ASN A 159 -1.22 13.44 11.67
N PHE A 160 -2.29 13.49 10.88
CA PHE A 160 -2.20 13.13 9.46
C PHE A 160 -1.41 14.19 8.69
N PRO A 161 -0.55 13.75 7.74
CA PRO A 161 0.23 14.63 6.89
C PRO A 161 -0.62 15.50 5.96
#